data_20eee8a8194b7a9f3de40abdb3d6cd23
#
_entry.id   20eee8a8194b7a9f3de40abdb3d6cd23
#
_cell.length_a   1.000
_cell.length_b   1.000
_cell.length_c   1.000
_cell.angle_alpha   90.00
_cell.angle_beta   90.00
_cell.angle_gamma   90.00
#
_symmetry.space_group_name_H-M   'P 1'
#
loop_
_entity.id
_entity.type
_entity.pdbx_description
1 polymer ?
#
loop_
_entity_poly.entity_id
_entity_poly.type
_entity_poly.pdbx_seq_one_letter_code
_entity_poly.pdbx_strand_id
1 'polypeptide(L)'
;VLGPNEGEHLIRNAGSIFIKVDPSRGSNNMALGTQQVPIRAGIPVHQHNEADEVLFVLEGVGFGILGDIRMRVEKGSAMYVPNGVWHGIENPDSELLLLWAVAPPGVEAFFREASSVPGAPPKQLTREQLNEIAQKHGMQFK
;
A
#
# COMPACT_ATOMS: atom_id res chain seq x y z
N VAL A 1 -11.37 18.54 1.06
CA VAL A 1 -11.87 17.48 0.17
C VAL A 1 -10.91 17.33 -0.98
N LEU A 2 -10.55 16.09 -1.33
CA LEU A 2 -9.71 15.74 -2.46
C LEU A 2 -10.47 14.81 -3.41
N GLY A 3 -10.39 15.10 -4.70
CA GLY A 3 -10.97 14.28 -5.76
C GLY A 3 -10.20 12.97 -6.01
N PRO A 4 -10.65 12.14 -6.98
CA PRO A 4 -10.06 10.81 -7.23
C PRO A 4 -8.55 10.83 -7.49
N ASN A 5 -8.07 11.76 -8.31
CA ASN A 5 -6.65 11.88 -8.69
C ASN A 5 -5.96 13.07 -8.01
N GLU A 6 -6.44 13.47 -6.86
CA GLU A 6 -5.90 14.54 -6.05
C GLU A 6 -5.22 13.99 -4.78
N GLY A 7 -4.26 14.72 -4.26
CA GLY A 7 -3.40 14.34 -3.16
C GLY A 7 -1.94 14.30 -3.58
N GLU A 8 -1.08 13.81 -2.70
CA GLU A 8 0.33 13.59 -3.05
C GLU A 8 0.44 12.38 -3.96
N HIS A 9 0.91 12.59 -5.18
CA HIS A 9 1.04 11.56 -6.21
C HIS A 9 2.44 10.97 -6.23
N LEU A 10 2.53 9.67 -6.05
CA LEU A 10 3.76 8.87 -6.12
C LEU A 10 3.58 7.72 -7.11
N ILE A 11 4.69 7.24 -7.66
CA ILE A 11 4.73 6.09 -8.58
C ILE A 11 5.56 4.98 -7.95
N ARG A 12 4.97 3.80 -7.86
CA ARG A 12 5.63 2.58 -7.39
C ARG A 12 5.23 1.39 -8.25
N ASN A 13 6.25 0.65 -8.75
CA ASN A 13 6.03 -0.51 -9.64
C ASN A 13 5.06 -0.19 -10.80
N ALA A 14 5.26 0.96 -11.43
CA ALA A 14 4.44 1.52 -12.51
C ALA A 14 2.97 1.81 -12.14
N GLY A 15 2.59 1.74 -10.88
CA GLY A 15 1.26 2.09 -10.37
C GLY A 15 1.26 3.42 -9.62
N SER A 16 0.14 4.13 -9.70
CA SER A 16 -0.07 5.39 -8.98
C SER A 16 -0.47 5.14 -7.53
N ILE A 17 0.14 5.88 -6.62
CA ILE A 17 -0.27 5.99 -5.23
C ILE A 17 -0.68 7.44 -4.99
N PHE A 18 -1.85 7.65 -4.37
CA PHE A 18 -2.29 8.95 -3.92
C PHE A 18 -2.43 8.95 -2.40
N ILE A 19 -1.60 9.72 -1.69
CA ILE A 19 -1.76 9.95 -0.25
C ILE A 19 -2.77 11.08 -0.09
N LYS A 20 -3.88 10.79 0.57
CA LYS A 20 -5.02 11.72 0.70
C LYS A 20 -5.20 12.27 2.09
N VAL A 21 -4.90 11.47 3.11
CA VAL A 21 -5.00 11.84 4.53
C VAL A 21 -3.74 11.36 5.22
N ASP A 22 -3.06 12.26 5.92
CA ASP A 22 -1.88 11.94 6.73
C ASP A 22 -1.55 13.09 7.69
N PRO A 23 -0.51 12.97 8.53
CA PRO A 23 -0.11 14.04 9.45
C PRO A 23 0.21 15.37 8.78
N SER A 24 0.73 15.38 7.55
CA SER A 24 1.02 16.63 6.81
C SER A 24 -0.23 17.44 6.49
N ARG A 25 -1.40 16.82 6.56
CA ARG A 25 -2.72 17.41 6.34
C ARG A 25 -3.58 17.46 7.61
N GLY A 26 -2.97 17.26 8.79
CA GLY A 26 -3.62 17.42 10.08
C GLY A 26 -4.22 16.16 10.69
N SER A 27 -4.03 14.98 10.10
CA SER A 27 -4.48 13.73 10.71
C SER A 27 -3.47 13.21 11.72
N ASN A 28 -3.87 13.11 13.00
CA ASN A 28 -3.00 12.59 14.05
C ASN A 28 -3.11 11.07 14.25
N ASN A 29 -4.18 10.46 13.75
CA ASN A 29 -4.55 9.09 14.13
C ASN A 29 -4.49 8.08 12.99
N MET A 30 -4.48 8.55 11.75
CA MET A 30 -4.54 7.67 10.58
C MET A 30 -3.90 8.28 9.35
N ALA A 31 -3.52 7.43 8.41
CA ALA A 31 -3.26 7.81 7.04
C ALA A 31 -4.15 6.99 6.10
N LEU A 32 -4.51 7.59 4.95
CA LEU A 32 -5.38 6.98 3.96
C LEU A 32 -4.98 7.42 2.57
N GLY A 33 -5.08 6.51 1.64
CA GLY A 33 -4.84 6.81 0.23
C GLY A 33 -5.36 5.71 -0.69
N THR A 34 -5.01 5.84 -1.95
CA THR A 34 -5.31 4.85 -2.98
C THR A 34 -4.03 4.34 -3.62
N GLN A 35 -4.07 3.12 -4.10
CA GLN A 35 -2.97 2.48 -4.82
C GLN A 35 -3.51 1.72 -6.02
N GLN A 36 -2.99 2.06 -7.18
CA GLN A 36 -3.13 1.26 -8.39
C GLN A 36 -2.05 0.17 -8.38
N VAL A 37 -2.46 -1.08 -8.52
CA VAL A 37 -1.57 -2.24 -8.62
C VAL A 37 -1.68 -2.78 -10.04
N PRO A 38 -0.72 -2.51 -10.92
CA PRO A 38 -0.73 -3.03 -12.29
C PRO A 38 -0.82 -4.54 -12.31
N ILE A 39 -1.40 -5.09 -13.40
CA ILE A 39 -1.52 -6.53 -13.57
C ILE A 39 -0.18 -7.25 -13.30
N ARG A 40 -0.19 -8.29 -12.48
CA ARG A 40 0.99 -9.09 -12.05
C ARG A 40 2.01 -8.36 -11.17
N ALA A 41 1.78 -7.09 -10.82
CA ALA A 41 2.70 -6.38 -9.94
C ALA A 41 2.62 -6.87 -8.50
N GLY A 42 1.42 -7.13 -8.01
CA GLY A 42 1.17 -7.54 -6.64
C GLY A 42 1.60 -6.52 -5.59
N ILE A 43 1.36 -6.86 -4.35
CA ILE A 43 1.96 -6.24 -3.16
C ILE A 43 2.69 -7.34 -2.43
N PRO A 44 4.04 -7.27 -2.33
CA PRO A 44 4.83 -8.31 -1.65
C PRO A 44 4.37 -8.51 -0.21
N VAL A 45 4.49 -9.73 0.29
CA VAL A 45 4.10 -10.05 1.66
C VAL A 45 4.96 -9.27 2.65
N HIS A 46 4.30 -8.53 3.51
CA HIS A 46 4.91 -7.67 4.52
C HIS A 46 4.03 -7.61 5.77
N GLN A 47 4.51 -6.96 6.81
CA GLN A 47 3.75 -6.65 8.02
C GLN A 47 4.05 -5.23 8.51
N HIS A 48 3.10 -4.66 9.25
CA HIS A 48 3.28 -3.42 10.00
C HIS A 48 3.46 -3.76 11.49
N ASN A 49 4.49 -3.21 12.12
CA ASN A 49 4.82 -3.57 13.52
C ASN A 49 3.79 -3.06 14.53
N GLU A 50 3.22 -1.88 14.27
CA GLU A 50 2.34 -1.19 15.22
C GLU A 50 1.01 -0.73 14.63
N ALA A 51 0.88 -0.70 13.31
CA ALA A 51 -0.32 -0.20 12.64
C ALA A 51 -1.25 -1.34 12.23
N ASP A 52 -2.53 -1.14 12.47
CA ASP A 52 -3.58 -1.90 11.79
C ASP A 52 -3.80 -1.30 10.40
N GLU A 53 -4.18 -2.13 9.45
CA GLU A 53 -4.47 -1.71 8.09
C GLU A 53 -5.82 -2.24 7.61
N VAL A 54 -6.50 -1.45 6.81
CA VAL A 54 -7.62 -1.90 5.98
C VAL A 54 -7.24 -1.71 4.52
N LEU A 55 -7.35 -2.77 3.74
CA LEU A 55 -7.33 -2.73 2.28
C LEU A 55 -8.74 -2.95 1.76
N PHE A 56 -9.24 -2.02 0.96
CA PHE A 56 -10.56 -2.10 0.33
C PHE A 56 -10.40 -2.08 -1.19
N VAL A 57 -10.99 -3.06 -1.87
CA VAL A 57 -10.93 -3.16 -3.32
C VAL A 57 -11.97 -2.25 -3.94
N LEU A 58 -11.52 -1.21 -4.62
CA LEU A 58 -12.37 -0.27 -5.36
C LEU A 58 -12.68 -0.81 -6.76
N GLU A 59 -11.69 -1.42 -7.42
CA GLU A 59 -11.83 -2.00 -8.76
C GLU A 59 -10.88 -3.19 -8.94
N GLY A 60 -11.27 -4.13 -9.80
CA GLY A 60 -10.46 -5.28 -10.18
C GLY A 60 -10.71 -6.53 -9.34
N VAL A 61 -9.93 -7.56 -9.61
CA VAL A 61 -9.99 -8.89 -8.97
C VAL A 61 -8.57 -9.38 -8.70
N GLY A 62 -8.39 -10.03 -7.57
CA GLY A 62 -7.10 -10.63 -7.18
C GLY A 62 -7.25 -11.58 -6.01
N PHE A 63 -6.18 -11.77 -5.27
CA PHE A 63 -6.13 -12.58 -4.07
C PHE A 63 -5.46 -11.80 -2.93
N GLY A 64 -6.12 -11.73 -1.79
CA GLY A 64 -5.55 -11.26 -0.54
C GLY A 64 -4.82 -12.41 0.16
N ILE A 65 -3.62 -12.13 0.63
CA ILE A 65 -2.84 -12.99 1.51
C ILE A 65 -2.94 -12.42 2.93
N LEU A 66 -3.36 -13.21 3.89
CA LEU A 66 -3.45 -12.83 5.30
C LEU A 66 -2.99 -13.99 6.17
N GLY A 67 -1.78 -13.91 6.72
CA GLY A 67 -1.13 -15.05 7.36
C GLY A 67 -0.98 -16.21 6.38
N ASP A 68 -1.59 -17.34 6.71
CA ASP A 68 -1.59 -18.55 5.87
C ASP A 68 -2.84 -18.66 4.96
N ILE A 69 -3.70 -17.63 4.99
CA ILE A 69 -4.94 -17.63 4.21
C ILE A 69 -4.70 -16.89 2.90
N ARG A 70 -5.14 -17.49 1.81
CA ARG A 70 -5.22 -16.88 0.48
C ARG A 70 -6.68 -16.90 0.02
N MET A 71 -7.26 -15.73 -0.14
CA MET A 71 -8.67 -15.58 -0.51
C MET A 71 -8.83 -14.67 -1.72
N ARG A 72 -9.79 -15.02 -2.58
CA ARG A 72 -10.19 -14.14 -3.69
C ARG A 72 -10.77 -12.84 -3.15
N VAL A 73 -10.32 -11.73 -3.71
CA VAL A 73 -10.84 -10.39 -3.45
C VAL A 73 -11.30 -9.74 -4.75
N GLU A 74 -12.36 -8.96 -4.66
CA GLU A 74 -12.94 -8.24 -5.80
C GLU A 74 -13.57 -6.93 -5.33
N LYS A 75 -14.09 -6.15 -6.26
CA LYS A 75 -14.75 -4.88 -5.93
C LYS A 75 -15.72 -5.01 -4.77
N GLY A 76 -15.51 -4.20 -3.73
CA GLY A 76 -16.29 -4.22 -2.49
C GLY A 76 -15.70 -5.11 -1.39
N SER A 77 -14.65 -5.91 -1.67
CA SER A 77 -13.97 -6.68 -0.63
C SER A 77 -13.17 -5.77 0.29
N ALA A 78 -13.22 -6.07 1.59
CA ALA A 78 -12.39 -5.46 2.61
C ALA A 78 -11.51 -6.51 3.27
N MET A 79 -10.23 -6.21 3.45
CA MET A 79 -9.28 -7.02 4.20
C MET A 79 -8.81 -6.20 5.40
N TYR A 80 -9.18 -6.62 6.61
CA TYR A 80 -8.65 -6.06 7.85
C TYR A 80 -7.39 -6.81 8.25
N VAL A 81 -6.33 -6.09 8.46
CA VAL A 81 -5.00 -6.61 8.81
C VAL A 81 -4.60 -6.07 10.17
N PRO A 82 -4.65 -6.88 11.23
CA PRO A 82 -4.08 -6.50 12.52
C PRO A 82 -2.58 -6.25 12.40
N ASN A 83 -2.04 -5.38 13.27
CA ASN A 83 -0.59 -5.19 13.34
C ASN A 83 0.14 -6.53 13.56
N GLY A 84 1.35 -6.65 13.02
CA GLY A 84 2.18 -7.85 13.11
C GLY A 84 1.72 -9.02 12.24
N VAL A 85 0.64 -8.90 11.48
CA VAL A 85 0.16 -9.98 10.59
C VAL A 85 0.77 -9.83 9.19
N TRP A 86 1.40 -10.90 8.71
CA TRP A 86 1.92 -10.98 7.36
C TRP A 86 0.79 -10.93 6.33
N HIS A 87 0.87 -10.01 5.38
CA HIS A 87 -0.16 -9.83 4.37
C HIS A 87 0.41 -9.31 3.04
N GLY A 88 -0.37 -9.50 1.99
CA GLY A 88 0.00 -9.08 0.65
C GLY A 88 -1.14 -9.23 -0.34
N ILE A 89 -0.89 -8.90 -1.59
CA ILE A 89 -1.85 -9.00 -2.70
C ILE A 89 -1.19 -9.69 -3.88
N GLU A 90 -1.93 -10.58 -4.52
CA GLU A 90 -1.61 -11.15 -5.83
C GLU A 90 -2.70 -10.76 -6.82
N ASN A 91 -2.31 -10.31 -8.01
CA ASN A 91 -3.25 -9.92 -9.06
C ASN A 91 -2.80 -10.41 -10.45
N PRO A 92 -2.83 -11.75 -10.66
CA PRO A 92 -2.27 -12.35 -11.87
C PRO A 92 -2.99 -11.94 -13.16
N ASP A 93 -4.29 -11.65 -13.08
CA ASP A 93 -5.17 -11.53 -14.24
C ASP A 93 -5.84 -10.16 -14.40
N SER A 94 -5.70 -9.28 -13.43
CA SER A 94 -6.39 -7.98 -13.40
C SER A 94 -5.55 -6.91 -12.71
N GLU A 95 -5.63 -5.69 -13.20
CA GLU A 95 -5.22 -4.53 -12.41
C GLU A 95 -6.16 -4.36 -11.23
N LEU A 96 -5.64 -3.89 -10.11
CA LEU A 96 -6.41 -3.55 -8.91
C LEU A 96 -6.30 -2.06 -8.62
N LEU A 97 -7.40 -1.47 -8.20
CA LEU A 97 -7.41 -0.20 -7.49
C LEU A 97 -7.83 -0.45 -6.05
N LEU A 98 -6.94 -0.12 -5.12
CA LEU A 98 -7.14 -0.31 -3.69
C LEU A 98 -7.26 1.04 -2.98
N LEU A 99 -8.11 1.09 -1.97
CA LEU A 99 -8.00 2.05 -0.88
C LEU A 99 -7.23 1.37 0.24
N TRP A 100 -6.24 2.05 0.79
CA TRP A 100 -5.55 1.64 2.00
C TRP A 100 -5.76 2.67 3.11
N ALA A 101 -5.97 2.19 4.32
CA ALA A 101 -6.06 3.01 5.52
C ALA A 101 -5.25 2.35 6.64
N VAL A 102 -4.41 3.11 7.31
CA VAL A 102 -3.57 2.64 8.42
C VAL A 102 -3.76 3.50 9.66
N ALA A 103 -3.71 2.88 10.81
CA ALA A 103 -3.76 3.56 12.10
C ALA A 103 -2.84 2.82 13.11
N PRO A 104 -1.85 3.53 13.70
CA PRO A 104 -1.45 4.91 13.47
C PRO A 104 -0.83 5.15 12.08
N PRO A 105 -0.64 6.41 11.64
CA PRO A 105 0.03 6.73 10.40
C PRO A 105 1.49 6.26 10.40
N GLY A 106 2.07 6.05 9.21
CA GLY A 106 3.47 5.60 9.04
C GLY A 106 3.77 5.06 7.65
N VAL A 107 2.84 4.32 7.04
CA VAL A 107 3.07 3.73 5.70
C VAL A 107 3.27 4.77 4.61
N GLU A 108 2.67 5.95 4.76
CA GLU A 108 2.86 7.07 3.82
C GLU A 108 4.32 7.53 3.77
N ALA A 109 5.02 7.49 4.89
CA ALA A 109 6.45 7.81 4.94
C ALA A 109 7.29 6.76 4.20
N PHE A 110 6.94 5.49 4.31
CA PHE A 110 7.54 4.43 3.50
C PHE A 110 7.31 4.67 2.01
N PHE A 111 6.09 5.00 1.59
CA PHE A 111 5.80 5.30 0.19
C PHE A 111 6.61 6.47 -0.34
N ARG A 112 6.77 7.54 0.43
CA ARG A 112 7.59 8.71 0.04
C ARG A 112 9.04 8.33 -0.20
N GLU A 113 9.62 7.50 0.65
CA GLU A 113 11.03 7.11 0.54
C GLU A 113 11.26 6.04 -0.54
N ALA A 114 10.34 5.08 -0.69
CA ALA A 114 10.47 3.95 -1.60
C ALA A 114 9.94 4.18 -3.03
N SER A 115 9.21 5.27 -3.25
CA SER A 115 8.55 5.57 -4.54
C SER A 115 9.21 6.74 -5.25
N SER A 116 8.86 6.93 -6.52
CA SER A 116 9.28 8.09 -7.33
C SER A 116 8.12 9.08 -7.47
N VAL A 117 8.45 10.34 -7.69
CA VAL A 117 7.45 11.33 -8.12
C VAL A 117 7.14 11.13 -9.62
N PRO A 118 5.94 11.53 -10.09
CA PRO A 118 5.61 11.46 -11.51
C PRO A 118 6.63 12.22 -12.37
N GLY A 119 7.05 11.59 -13.47
CA GLY A 119 8.04 12.15 -14.40
C GLY A 119 9.51 11.94 -13.99
N ALA A 120 9.79 11.49 -12.79
CA ALA A 120 11.13 11.10 -12.37
C ALA A 120 11.42 9.63 -12.77
N PRO A 121 12.71 9.25 -12.94
CA PRO A 121 13.07 7.86 -13.16
C PRO A 121 12.56 6.96 -12.02
N PRO A 122 12.04 5.75 -12.31
CA PRO A 122 11.64 4.80 -11.29
C PRO A 122 12.81 4.45 -10.35
N LYS A 123 12.54 4.44 -9.05
CA LYS A 123 13.51 3.93 -8.07
C LYS A 123 13.67 2.43 -8.24
N GLN A 124 14.91 2.01 -8.49
CA GLN A 124 15.27 0.60 -8.52
C GLN A 124 15.95 0.26 -7.20
N LEU A 125 15.16 -0.29 -6.29
CA LEU A 125 15.64 -0.70 -4.96
C LEU A 125 15.92 -2.20 -4.96
N THR A 126 17.07 -2.58 -4.43
CA THR A 126 17.33 -3.96 -4.08
C THR A 126 16.40 -4.38 -2.94
N ARG A 127 16.22 -5.69 -2.74
CA ARG A 127 15.44 -6.21 -1.62
C ARG A 127 15.98 -5.72 -0.27
N GLU A 128 17.30 -5.66 -0.13
CA GLU A 128 17.96 -5.17 1.07
C GLU A 128 17.65 -3.69 1.34
N GLN A 129 17.81 -2.83 0.33
CA GLN A 129 17.45 -1.41 0.43
C GLN A 129 15.97 -1.19 0.76
N LEU A 130 15.09 -1.99 0.13
CA LEU A 130 13.66 -1.92 0.42
C LEU A 130 13.36 -2.30 1.88
N ASN A 131 14.01 -3.34 2.41
CA ASN A 131 13.86 -3.75 3.80
C ASN A 131 14.41 -2.70 4.77
N GLU A 132 15.53 -2.06 4.46
CA GLU A 132 16.08 -0.98 5.28
C GLU A 132 15.10 0.20 5.38
N ILE A 133 14.50 0.61 4.25
CA ILE A 133 13.50 1.66 4.23
C ILE A 133 12.26 1.22 5.02
N ALA A 134 11.78 0.00 4.82
CA ALA A 134 10.62 -0.53 5.52
C ALA A 134 10.81 -0.51 7.04
N GLN A 135 11.95 -0.96 7.53
CA GLN A 135 12.27 -0.99 8.96
C GLN A 135 12.28 0.40 9.61
N LYS A 136 12.76 1.42 8.90
CA LYS A 136 12.69 2.82 9.38
C LYS A 136 11.25 3.28 9.65
N HIS A 137 10.30 2.71 8.92
CA HIS A 137 8.88 3.11 8.96
C HIS A 137 7.98 2.06 9.60
N GLY A 138 8.56 1.18 10.44
CA GLY A 138 7.80 0.20 11.21
C GLY A 138 7.21 -0.94 10.38
N MET A 139 7.82 -1.26 9.24
CA MET A 139 7.40 -2.34 8.35
C MET A 139 8.51 -3.38 8.17
N GLN A 140 8.12 -4.58 7.75
CA GLN A 140 9.04 -5.66 7.37
C GLN A 140 8.50 -6.38 6.14
N PHE A 141 9.36 -6.70 5.18
CA PHE A 141 9.05 -7.61 4.08
C PHE A 141 9.51 -9.03 4.42
N LYS A 142 8.72 -10.01 4.01
CA LYS A 142 9.00 -11.43 4.23
C LYS A 142 10.06 -11.96 3.27
#